data_5d86dfb6e33c968201707d9e4a9f172c
#
_entry.id   5d86dfb6e33c968201707d9e4a9f172c
#
_cell.length_a   1.000
_cell.length_b   1.000
_cell.length_c   1.000
_cell.angle_alpha   90.00
_cell.angle_beta   90.00
_cell.angle_gamma   90.00
#
_symmetry.space_group_name_H-M   'P 1'
#
loop_
_entity.id
_entity.type
_entity.pdbx_description
1 polymer ?
#
loop_
_entity_poly.entity_id
_entity_poly.type
_entity_poly.pdbx_seq_one_letter_code
_entity_poly.pdbx_strand_id
1 'polypeptide(L)'
;MKLAVFVYEYPPKIVGGLGTYAAEITRKFVLDDHDVTVFTMNDDAGSLPTREIWRGIEIHRPLHIDISDSLPDVIAEDIKKWGRGLHFFGKLMVYNYLSAAKLINELIKKENMKYDIVVAHDWLSAMGGITVKREIGLPLAFHVHSTEKGRTLGNGSSVVSNIELRAGKMADLVVTVSYAMKDELIQLGFPRDKIQVSYNGVDPQKYNPANVSAADIKRVRSKYGIGDDQFMVLFLGRLVGVKGVDKLIMAMPHILTKIPNARLVIVGVGDLQEYLMNLTRTMRLDQYVKFCFDFIPEEERIAHYAACDIAVFPSFYEPFGIVALEAMSMEKTVVVGAAG
;
A
#
# COMPACT_ATOMS: atom_id res chain seq x y z
N MET A 1 5.05 25.29 4.42
CA MET A 1 3.88 25.10 3.55
C MET A 1 2.79 24.38 4.29
N LYS A 2 1.51 24.60 3.92
CA LYS A 2 0.39 23.82 4.46
C LYS A 2 -0.17 22.89 3.39
N LEU A 3 -0.11 21.58 3.65
CA LEU A 3 -0.50 20.53 2.73
C LEU A 3 -1.84 19.91 3.13
N ALA A 4 -2.74 19.73 2.16
CA ALA A 4 -3.94 18.90 2.30
C ALA A 4 -3.68 17.55 1.61
N VAL A 5 -3.52 16.49 2.38
CA VAL A 5 -3.12 15.15 1.89
C VAL A 5 -4.34 14.24 1.89
N PHE A 6 -4.75 13.77 0.72
CA PHE A 6 -5.81 12.80 0.53
C PHE A 6 -5.19 11.42 0.32
N VAL A 7 -5.44 10.52 1.26
CA VAL A 7 -4.94 9.14 1.21
C VAL A 7 -5.99 8.19 1.78
N TYR A 8 -6.25 7.09 1.05
CA TYR A 8 -7.30 6.13 1.40
C TYR A 8 -7.07 5.46 2.76
N GLU A 9 -5.84 5.10 3.08
CA GLU A 9 -5.45 4.40 4.30
C GLU A 9 -4.42 5.22 5.10
N TYR A 10 -4.64 5.32 6.40
CA TYR A 10 -3.77 6.03 7.33
C TYR A 10 -3.93 5.44 8.74
N PRO A 11 -2.90 5.47 9.61
CA PRO A 11 -3.02 4.91 10.95
C PRO A 11 -4.28 5.38 11.72
N PRO A 12 -4.91 4.49 12.50
CA PRO A 12 -4.53 3.10 12.78
C PRO A 12 -4.98 2.11 11.69
N LYS A 13 -5.78 2.51 10.69
CA LYS A 13 -6.25 1.67 9.58
C LYS A 13 -5.23 1.66 8.45
N ILE A 14 -4.34 0.66 8.43
CA ILE A 14 -3.36 0.41 7.37
C ILE A 14 -3.68 -0.93 6.72
N VAL A 15 -3.72 -0.95 5.38
CA VAL A 15 -3.95 -2.17 4.58
C VAL A 15 -2.66 -2.61 3.88
N GLY A 16 -1.76 -1.66 3.56
CA GLY A 16 -0.55 -1.98 2.83
C GLY A 16 0.51 -0.90 2.84
N GLY A 17 1.39 -0.95 1.85
CA GLY A 17 2.54 -0.03 1.72
C GLY A 17 2.16 1.44 1.56
N LEU A 18 0.98 1.73 0.99
CA LEU A 18 0.50 3.11 0.81
C LEU A 18 0.29 3.80 2.16
N GLY A 19 -0.41 3.14 3.10
CA GLY A 19 -0.66 3.71 4.43
C GLY A 19 0.61 3.88 5.24
N THR A 20 1.54 2.92 5.14
CA THR A 20 2.87 3.02 5.76
C THR A 20 3.66 4.20 5.17
N TYR A 21 3.71 4.32 3.85
CA TYR A 21 4.35 5.44 3.17
C TYR A 21 3.75 6.78 3.60
N ALA A 22 2.41 6.90 3.56
CA ALA A 22 1.72 8.14 3.90
C ALA A 22 2.00 8.59 5.34
N ALA A 23 2.02 7.65 6.30
CA ALA A 23 2.34 7.93 7.69
C ALA A 23 3.77 8.45 7.86
N GLU A 24 4.74 7.83 7.18
CA GLU A 24 6.14 8.25 7.28
C GLU A 24 6.41 9.57 6.57
N ILE A 25 5.88 9.77 5.35
CA ILE A 25 6.14 11.01 4.60
C ILE A 25 5.48 12.23 5.26
N THR A 26 4.25 12.08 5.75
CA THR A 26 3.56 13.19 6.45
C THR A 26 4.25 13.55 7.76
N ARG A 27 4.78 12.55 8.48
CA ARG A 27 5.63 12.78 9.66
C ARG A 27 6.90 13.56 9.30
N LYS A 28 7.55 13.21 8.19
CA LYS A 28 8.75 13.92 7.71
C LYS A 28 8.42 15.37 7.34
N PHE A 29 7.31 15.61 6.67
CA PHE A 29 6.88 16.98 6.37
C PHE A 29 6.67 17.83 7.63
N VAL A 30 6.09 17.26 8.70
CA VAL A 30 5.95 17.97 9.98
C VAL A 30 7.31 18.24 10.62
N LEU A 31 8.25 17.28 10.54
CA LEU A 31 9.62 17.49 11.04
C LEU A 31 10.42 18.55 10.25
N ASP A 32 10.03 18.80 8.99
CA ASP A 32 10.58 19.83 8.12
C ASP A 32 9.76 21.14 8.17
N ASP A 33 9.06 21.40 9.28
CA ASP A 33 8.27 22.60 9.57
C ASP A 33 7.15 22.86 8.55
N HIS A 34 6.51 21.80 8.05
CA HIS A 34 5.30 21.92 7.22
C HIS A 34 4.05 21.57 8.03
N ASP A 35 2.98 22.31 7.80
CA ASP A 35 1.66 21.97 8.33
C ASP A 35 1.00 20.91 7.45
N VAL A 36 0.53 19.83 8.04
CA VAL A 36 -0.10 18.73 7.32
C VAL A 36 -1.49 18.44 7.86
N THR A 37 -2.47 18.45 6.96
CA THR A 37 -3.82 17.96 7.22
C THR A 37 -4.08 16.74 6.35
N VAL A 38 -4.39 15.61 6.97
CA VAL A 38 -4.68 14.33 6.28
C VAL A 38 -6.18 14.09 6.22
N PHE A 39 -6.67 13.73 5.04
CA PHE A 39 -8.03 13.26 4.80
C PHE A 39 -7.96 11.79 4.43
N THR A 40 -8.57 10.93 5.25
CA THR A 40 -8.49 9.47 5.07
C THR A 40 -9.83 8.81 5.38
N MET A 41 -9.98 7.53 5.00
CA MET A 41 -11.19 6.79 5.34
C MET A 41 -11.28 6.48 6.84
N ASN A 42 -12.50 6.51 7.38
CA ASN A 42 -12.80 5.93 8.68
C ASN A 42 -12.74 4.40 8.61
N ASP A 43 -12.78 3.71 9.75
CA ASP A 43 -13.02 2.26 9.76
C ASP A 43 -14.47 1.93 9.33
N ASP A 44 -14.73 0.65 9.08
CA ASP A 44 -16.04 0.23 8.61
C ASP A 44 -17.16 0.41 9.66
N ALA A 45 -16.80 0.47 10.94
CA ALA A 45 -17.72 0.73 12.04
C ALA A 45 -17.93 2.23 12.31
N GLY A 46 -17.13 3.12 11.68
CA GLY A 46 -17.13 4.56 11.96
C GLY A 46 -16.66 4.89 13.39
N SER A 47 -15.84 4.04 13.98
CA SER A 47 -15.43 4.12 15.38
C SER A 47 -14.27 5.08 15.62
N LEU A 48 -13.52 5.43 14.57
CA LEU A 48 -12.39 6.36 14.68
C LEU A 48 -12.88 7.81 14.74
N PRO A 49 -12.16 8.69 15.46
CA PRO A 49 -12.49 10.11 15.53
C PRO A 49 -12.60 10.74 14.14
N THR A 50 -13.64 11.54 13.90
CA THR A 50 -13.83 12.25 12.63
C THR A 50 -12.84 13.39 12.44
N ARG A 51 -12.27 13.91 13.53
CA ARG A 51 -11.18 14.91 13.56
C ARG A 51 -10.30 14.62 14.77
N GLU A 52 -9.00 14.53 14.59
CA GLU A 52 -8.01 14.40 15.66
C GLU A 52 -6.68 15.04 15.28
N ILE A 53 -5.82 15.27 16.26
CA ILE A 53 -4.42 15.64 16.04
C ILE A 53 -3.56 14.48 16.54
N TRP A 54 -2.74 13.94 15.67
CA TRP A 54 -1.82 12.86 15.98
C TRP A 54 -0.42 13.20 15.49
N ARG A 55 0.55 13.26 16.40
CA ARG A 55 1.96 13.61 16.10
C ARG A 55 2.12 14.92 15.31
N GLY A 56 1.32 15.93 15.63
CA GLY A 56 1.33 17.23 14.95
C GLY A 56 0.59 17.29 13.62
N ILE A 57 -0.03 16.18 13.21
CA ILE A 57 -0.80 16.06 11.96
C ILE A 57 -2.29 16.13 12.30
N GLU A 58 -3.00 17.04 11.65
CA GLU A 58 -4.46 17.10 11.74
C GLU A 58 -5.08 16.07 10.81
N ILE A 59 -5.93 15.18 11.33
CA ILE A 59 -6.52 14.06 10.56
C ILE A 59 -8.03 14.19 10.55
N HIS A 60 -8.61 14.08 9.37
CA HIS A 60 -10.05 14.05 9.13
C HIS A 60 -10.48 12.72 8.54
N ARG A 61 -11.51 12.10 9.15
CA ARG A 61 -12.11 10.82 8.71
C ARG A 61 -13.62 11.00 8.62
N PRO A 62 -14.18 11.32 7.43
CA PRO A 62 -15.62 11.46 7.30
C PRO A 62 -16.32 10.14 7.65
N LEU A 63 -17.49 10.24 8.30
CA LEU A 63 -18.36 9.09 8.51
C LEU A 63 -18.95 8.66 7.17
N HIS A 64 -19.00 7.35 6.97
CA HIS A 64 -19.56 6.77 5.75
C HIS A 64 -21.10 6.78 5.80
N ILE A 65 -21.68 7.04 4.65
CA ILE A 65 -23.07 6.68 4.34
C ILE A 65 -23.00 5.63 3.24
N ASP A 66 -23.86 4.63 3.33
CA ASP A 66 -23.96 3.63 2.26
C ASP A 66 -24.83 4.18 1.14
N ILE A 67 -24.22 4.31 -0.03
CA ILE A 67 -24.91 4.76 -1.25
C ILE A 67 -25.05 3.63 -2.27
N SER A 68 -24.74 2.39 -1.91
CA SER A 68 -24.70 1.24 -2.82
C SER A 68 -26.03 1.00 -3.52
N ASP A 69 -27.14 1.18 -2.79
CA ASP A 69 -28.47 0.94 -3.33
C ASP A 69 -28.92 1.99 -4.37
N SER A 70 -28.37 3.21 -4.28
CA SER A 70 -28.69 4.30 -5.24
C SER A 70 -27.73 4.37 -6.43
N LEU A 71 -26.53 3.76 -6.32
CA LEU A 71 -25.54 3.80 -7.40
C LEU A 71 -25.97 3.09 -8.68
N PRO A 72 -26.65 1.92 -8.66
CA PRO A 72 -27.04 1.22 -9.88
C PRO A 72 -27.87 2.03 -10.86
N ASP A 73 -28.60 3.05 -10.38
CA ASP A 73 -29.44 3.89 -11.20
C ASP A 73 -28.69 4.98 -11.99
N VAL A 74 -27.46 5.29 -11.55
CA VAL A 74 -26.68 6.41 -12.09
C VAL A 74 -25.31 6.02 -12.66
N ILE A 75 -24.94 4.74 -12.61
CA ILE A 75 -23.64 4.26 -13.09
C ILE A 75 -23.74 3.38 -14.33
N ALA A 76 -22.61 3.26 -15.02
CA ALA A 76 -22.52 2.43 -16.22
C ALA A 76 -22.65 0.92 -15.90
N GLU A 77 -23.15 0.15 -16.88
CA GLU A 77 -23.41 -1.29 -16.73
C GLU A 77 -22.15 -2.13 -16.40
N ASP A 78 -20.97 -1.69 -16.80
CA ASP A 78 -19.72 -2.36 -16.47
C ASP A 78 -19.37 -2.24 -14.98
N ILE A 79 -19.72 -1.13 -14.34
CA ILE A 79 -19.55 -0.94 -12.89
C ILE A 79 -20.56 -1.78 -12.10
N LYS A 80 -21.79 -1.90 -12.58
CA LYS A 80 -22.82 -2.74 -11.94
C LYS A 80 -22.36 -4.20 -11.78
N LYS A 81 -21.51 -4.68 -12.70
CA LYS A 81 -20.97 -6.05 -12.68
C LYS A 81 -19.92 -6.29 -11.58
N TRP A 82 -19.47 -5.27 -10.88
CA TRP A 82 -18.42 -5.39 -9.86
C TRP A 82 -18.89 -6.10 -8.57
N GLY A 83 -20.18 -6.34 -8.38
CA GLY A 83 -20.69 -6.99 -7.18
C GLY A 83 -20.25 -6.27 -5.90
N ARG A 84 -19.50 -6.97 -5.03
CA ARG A 84 -18.94 -6.37 -3.80
C ARG A 84 -18.03 -5.16 -4.07
N GLY A 85 -17.43 -5.07 -5.25
CA GLY A 85 -16.62 -3.93 -5.66
C GLY A 85 -17.45 -2.65 -5.81
N LEU A 86 -18.76 -2.75 -6.11
CA LEU A 86 -19.64 -1.60 -6.17
C LEU A 86 -19.80 -0.91 -4.81
N HIS A 87 -19.98 -1.70 -3.75
CA HIS A 87 -20.05 -1.17 -2.39
C HIS A 87 -18.73 -0.47 -1.99
N PHE A 88 -17.57 -1.06 -2.32
CA PHE A 88 -16.27 -0.44 -2.12
C PHE A 88 -16.16 0.88 -2.90
N PHE A 89 -16.57 0.91 -4.16
CA PHE A 89 -16.53 2.12 -5.00
C PHE A 89 -17.45 3.22 -4.44
N GLY A 90 -18.64 2.87 -3.96
CA GLY A 90 -19.56 3.79 -3.30
C GLY A 90 -18.94 4.42 -2.06
N LYS A 91 -18.36 3.62 -1.17
CA LYS A 91 -17.63 4.13 0.01
C LYS A 91 -16.48 5.06 -0.39
N LEU A 92 -15.77 4.72 -1.46
CA LEU A 92 -14.66 5.53 -1.96
C LEU A 92 -15.14 6.89 -2.50
N MET A 93 -16.25 6.93 -3.22
CA MET A 93 -16.87 8.19 -3.67
C MET A 93 -17.25 9.06 -2.48
N VAL A 94 -17.96 8.50 -1.50
CA VAL A 94 -18.37 9.22 -0.28
C VAL A 94 -17.17 9.80 0.43
N TYR A 95 -16.12 9.00 0.66
CA TYR A 95 -14.87 9.46 1.26
C TYR A 95 -14.30 10.68 0.52
N ASN A 96 -14.11 10.56 -0.80
CA ASN A 96 -13.50 11.61 -1.61
C ASN A 96 -14.29 12.92 -1.56
N TYR A 97 -15.61 12.86 -1.76
CA TYR A 97 -16.43 14.06 -1.83
C TYR A 97 -16.68 14.69 -0.46
N LEU A 98 -16.88 13.91 0.59
CA LEU A 98 -17.02 14.46 1.94
C LEU A 98 -15.71 15.09 2.44
N SER A 99 -14.56 14.49 2.12
CA SER A 99 -13.25 15.05 2.43
C SER A 99 -12.99 16.36 1.68
N ALA A 100 -13.32 16.41 0.38
CA ALA A 100 -13.21 17.64 -0.40
C ALA A 100 -14.17 18.74 0.12
N ALA A 101 -15.41 18.40 0.43
CA ALA A 101 -16.37 19.32 0.99
C ALA A 101 -15.93 19.85 2.37
N LYS A 102 -15.37 18.98 3.23
CA LYS A 102 -14.81 19.38 4.53
C LYS A 102 -13.67 20.38 4.36
N LEU A 103 -12.70 20.09 3.48
CA LEU A 103 -11.58 20.99 3.21
C LEU A 103 -12.08 22.36 2.69
N ILE A 104 -12.94 22.35 1.66
CA ILE A 104 -13.35 23.57 0.97
C ILE A 104 -14.29 24.42 1.84
N ASN A 105 -15.37 23.82 2.34
CA ASN A 105 -16.46 24.59 2.96
C ASN A 105 -16.23 24.87 4.44
N GLU A 106 -15.61 23.94 5.18
CA GLU A 106 -15.37 24.13 6.59
C GLU A 106 -13.99 24.73 6.85
N LEU A 107 -12.91 24.05 6.48
CA LEU A 107 -11.57 24.50 6.85
C LEU A 107 -11.17 25.79 6.11
N ILE A 108 -11.39 25.89 4.81
CA ILE A 108 -10.99 27.07 4.04
C ILE A 108 -12.00 28.21 4.17
N LYS A 109 -13.30 27.98 3.84
CA LYS A 109 -14.28 29.08 3.79
C LYS A 109 -14.76 29.51 5.17
N LYS A 110 -14.95 28.59 6.13
CA LYS A 110 -15.52 28.89 7.45
C LYS A 110 -14.45 29.15 8.51
N GLU A 111 -13.39 28.32 8.56
CA GLU A 111 -12.29 28.44 9.52
C GLU A 111 -11.15 29.34 9.00
N ASN A 112 -11.24 29.85 7.75
CA ASN A 112 -10.26 30.73 7.11
C ASN A 112 -8.84 30.13 7.01
N MET A 113 -8.72 28.80 6.98
CA MET A 113 -7.43 28.13 6.83
C MET A 113 -6.93 28.29 5.41
N LYS A 114 -5.62 28.47 5.25
CA LYS A 114 -4.97 28.58 3.94
C LYS A 114 -4.17 27.33 3.68
N TYR A 115 -4.31 26.76 2.48
CA TYR A 115 -3.53 25.64 2.02
C TYR A 115 -2.75 26.04 0.77
N ASP A 116 -1.54 25.48 0.61
CA ASP A 116 -0.67 25.77 -0.53
C ASP A 116 -0.83 24.74 -1.65
N ILE A 117 -1.15 23.48 -1.29
CA ILE A 117 -1.24 22.36 -2.23
C ILE A 117 -2.17 21.28 -1.70
N VAL A 118 -2.86 20.59 -2.62
CA VAL A 118 -3.51 19.32 -2.35
C VAL A 118 -2.69 18.17 -2.94
N VAL A 119 -2.45 17.14 -2.14
CA VAL A 119 -1.77 15.91 -2.56
C VAL A 119 -2.80 14.79 -2.56
N ALA A 120 -2.94 14.06 -3.66
CA ALA A 120 -3.82 12.91 -3.76
C ALA A 120 -3.02 11.65 -4.11
N HIS A 121 -3.18 10.60 -3.29
CA HIS A 121 -2.46 9.34 -3.45
C HIS A 121 -3.31 8.30 -4.17
N ASP A 122 -2.81 7.82 -5.30
CA ASP A 122 -3.43 6.83 -6.18
C ASP A 122 -4.87 7.21 -6.62
N TRP A 123 -5.49 6.38 -7.44
CA TRP A 123 -6.85 6.57 -7.91
C TRP A 123 -7.88 6.63 -6.76
N LEU A 124 -7.57 5.97 -5.65
CA LEU A 124 -8.40 5.91 -4.45
C LEU A 124 -8.71 7.30 -3.85
N SER A 125 -7.85 8.28 -4.08
CA SER A 125 -7.99 9.66 -3.58
C SER A 125 -8.09 10.70 -4.71
N ALA A 126 -8.02 10.26 -5.96
CA ALA A 126 -7.97 11.12 -7.13
C ALA A 126 -9.19 12.04 -7.27
N MET A 127 -10.40 11.51 -7.02
CA MET A 127 -11.64 12.28 -7.15
C MET A 127 -11.69 13.46 -6.18
N GLY A 128 -11.22 13.29 -4.94
CA GLY A 128 -11.12 14.35 -3.95
C GLY A 128 -10.15 15.43 -4.38
N GLY A 129 -8.94 15.05 -4.80
CA GLY A 129 -7.92 15.99 -5.29
C GLY A 129 -8.39 16.79 -6.53
N ILE A 130 -9.00 16.12 -7.51
CA ILE A 130 -9.58 16.76 -8.68
C ILE A 130 -10.68 17.75 -8.29
N THR A 131 -11.57 17.37 -7.37
CA THR A 131 -12.66 18.25 -6.90
C THR A 131 -12.11 19.51 -6.25
N VAL A 132 -11.14 19.38 -5.34
CA VAL A 132 -10.50 20.54 -4.68
C VAL A 132 -9.87 21.47 -5.73
N LYS A 133 -9.09 20.91 -6.66
CA LYS A 133 -8.46 21.73 -7.73
C LYS A 133 -9.48 22.47 -8.56
N ARG A 134 -10.58 21.84 -8.95
CA ARG A 134 -11.62 22.48 -9.81
C ARG A 134 -12.40 23.55 -9.09
N GLU A 135 -12.73 23.33 -7.82
CA GLU A 135 -13.60 24.24 -7.06
C GLU A 135 -12.88 25.52 -6.58
N ILE A 136 -11.61 25.40 -6.22
CA ILE A 136 -10.88 26.51 -5.58
C ILE A 136 -9.51 26.81 -6.22
N GLY A 137 -9.12 26.11 -7.29
CA GLY A 137 -7.86 26.35 -8.01
C GLY A 137 -6.60 25.95 -7.26
N LEU A 138 -6.68 25.22 -6.15
CA LEU A 138 -5.51 24.79 -5.38
C LEU A 138 -4.64 23.86 -6.24
N PRO A 139 -3.30 24.07 -6.28
CA PRO A 139 -2.39 23.18 -7.02
C PRO A 139 -2.55 21.72 -6.57
N LEU A 140 -2.57 20.78 -7.52
CA LEU A 140 -2.72 19.35 -7.28
C LEU A 140 -1.43 18.59 -7.60
N ALA A 141 -0.85 17.94 -6.60
CA ALA A 141 0.14 16.88 -6.78
C ALA A 141 -0.58 15.52 -6.74
N PHE A 142 -0.48 14.77 -7.83
CA PHE A 142 -1.02 13.40 -7.90
C PHE A 142 0.11 12.38 -7.75
N HIS A 143 0.11 11.65 -6.64
CA HIS A 143 1.15 10.67 -6.34
C HIS A 143 0.68 9.27 -6.70
N VAL A 144 1.33 8.65 -7.69
CA VAL A 144 1.00 7.32 -8.21
C VAL A 144 2.00 6.31 -7.70
N HIS A 145 1.54 5.41 -6.83
CA HIS A 145 2.32 4.31 -6.27
C HIS A 145 2.21 3.03 -7.08
N SER A 146 1.10 2.86 -7.79
CA SER A 146 0.85 1.74 -8.70
C SER A 146 -0.30 2.09 -9.64
N THR A 147 -0.39 1.40 -10.80
CA THR A 147 -1.49 1.58 -11.75
C THR A 147 -2.48 0.42 -11.68
N GLU A 148 -3.70 0.66 -12.12
CA GLU A 148 -4.71 -0.39 -12.28
C GLU A 148 -4.21 -1.47 -13.23
N LYS A 149 -3.63 -1.07 -14.36
CA LYS A 149 -3.09 -2.00 -15.37
C LYS A 149 -2.02 -2.91 -14.77
N GLY A 150 -1.09 -2.36 -14.00
CA GLY A 150 -0.03 -3.14 -13.38
C GLY A 150 -0.55 -4.09 -12.30
N ARG A 151 -1.38 -3.58 -11.36
CA ARG A 151 -1.97 -4.38 -10.26
C ARG A 151 -2.78 -5.57 -10.76
N THR A 152 -3.39 -5.46 -11.93
CA THR A 152 -4.27 -6.48 -12.52
C THR A 152 -3.64 -7.25 -13.67
N LEU A 153 -2.34 -7.02 -13.93
CA LEU A 153 -1.61 -7.59 -15.07
C LEU A 153 -2.35 -7.37 -16.42
N GLY A 154 -2.92 -6.18 -16.58
CA GLY A 154 -3.63 -5.77 -17.78
C GLY A 154 -5.13 -6.10 -17.83
N ASN A 155 -5.67 -6.83 -16.85
CA ASN A 155 -7.08 -7.25 -16.79
C ASN A 155 -7.93 -6.33 -15.89
N GLY A 156 -7.52 -5.07 -15.72
CA GLY A 156 -8.16 -4.13 -14.80
C GLY A 156 -9.37 -3.40 -15.39
N SER A 157 -9.98 -2.57 -14.53
CA SER A 157 -11.12 -1.76 -14.88
C SER A 157 -10.73 -0.56 -15.74
N SER A 158 -11.42 -0.40 -16.88
CA SER A 158 -11.30 0.81 -17.72
C SER A 158 -11.72 2.06 -16.97
N VAL A 159 -12.68 1.96 -16.06
CA VAL A 159 -13.16 3.08 -15.24
C VAL A 159 -12.05 3.57 -14.31
N VAL A 160 -11.38 2.65 -13.60
CA VAL A 160 -10.26 3.01 -12.72
C VAL A 160 -9.11 3.61 -13.52
N SER A 161 -8.71 2.99 -14.64
CA SER A 161 -7.67 3.52 -15.52
C SER A 161 -7.99 4.92 -16.06
N ASN A 162 -9.27 5.18 -16.37
CA ASN A 162 -9.71 6.52 -16.79
C ASN A 162 -9.65 7.54 -15.65
N ILE A 163 -9.96 7.14 -14.40
CA ILE A 163 -9.79 8.01 -13.23
C ILE A 163 -8.31 8.36 -13.03
N GLU A 164 -7.42 7.37 -13.08
CA GLU A 164 -5.97 7.56 -13.00
C GLU A 164 -5.47 8.55 -14.06
N LEU A 165 -5.80 8.29 -15.33
CA LEU A 165 -5.37 9.13 -16.44
C LEU A 165 -5.92 10.56 -16.34
N ARG A 166 -7.19 10.72 -15.95
CA ARG A 166 -7.80 12.04 -15.74
C ARG A 166 -7.10 12.80 -14.63
N ALA A 167 -6.81 12.15 -13.51
CA ALA A 167 -6.08 12.77 -12.40
C ALA A 167 -4.69 13.24 -12.85
N GLY A 168 -3.94 12.39 -13.57
CA GLY A 168 -2.63 12.75 -14.11
C GLY A 168 -2.66 13.92 -15.08
N LYS A 169 -3.66 13.98 -15.97
CA LYS A 169 -3.82 15.12 -16.90
C LYS A 169 -4.17 16.43 -16.18
N MET A 170 -4.98 16.35 -15.12
CA MET A 170 -5.44 17.52 -14.36
C MET A 170 -4.42 17.99 -13.31
N ALA A 171 -3.56 17.12 -12.82
CA ALA A 171 -2.53 17.46 -11.86
C ALA A 171 -1.54 18.51 -12.43
N ASP A 172 -1.00 19.35 -11.55
CA ASP A 172 0.11 20.25 -11.87
C ASP A 172 1.44 19.49 -11.79
N LEU A 173 1.51 18.51 -10.89
CA LEU A 173 2.64 17.62 -10.70
C LEU A 173 2.12 16.19 -10.55
N VAL A 174 2.76 15.25 -11.24
CA VAL A 174 2.60 13.81 -11.02
C VAL A 174 3.87 13.28 -10.38
N VAL A 175 3.77 12.69 -9.21
CA VAL A 175 4.89 12.04 -8.53
C VAL A 175 4.74 10.54 -8.68
N THR A 176 5.83 9.83 -8.93
CA THR A 176 5.84 8.36 -8.96
C THR A 176 7.11 7.79 -8.36
N VAL A 177 7.11 6.48 -8.09
CA VAL A 177 8.06 5.83 -7.18
C VAL A 177 9.30 5.23 -7.87
N SER A 178 9.31 5.16 -9.21
CA SER A 178 10.46 4.64 -9.97
C SER A 178 10.45 5.14 -11.42
N TYR A 179 11.59 5.02 -12.11
CA TYR A 179 11.67 5.32 -13.54
C TYR A 179 10.85 4.34 -14.37
N ALA A 180 10.78 3.06 -13.98
CA ALA A 180 9.91 2.08 -14.62
C ALA A 180 8.44 2.51 -14.56
N MET A 181 7.98 2.97 -13.37
CA MET A 181 6.65 3.55 -13.22
C MET A 181 6.44 4.82 -14.05
N LYS A 182 7.45 5.69 -14.15
CA LYS A 182 7.39 6.87 -15.05
C LYS A 182 7.16 6.47 -16.49
N ASP A 183 7.90 5.47 -16.97
CA ASP A 183 7.75 4.97 -18.34
C ASP A 183 6.38 4.32 -18.56
N GLU A 184 5.88 3.55 -17.58
CA GLU A 184 4.54 2.98 -17.61
C GLU A 184 3.47 4.09 -17.67
N LEU A 185 3.57 5.14 -16.85
CA LEU A 185 2.63 6.26 -16.86
C LEU A 185 2.63 7.00 -18.21
N ILE A 186 3.80 7.20 -18.81
CA ILE A 186 3.92 7.82 -20.15
C ILE A 186 3.20 6.94 -21.19
N GLN A 187 3.40 5.61 -21.15
CA GLN A 187 2.73 4.66 -22.06
C GLN A 187 1.20 4.66 -21.86
N LEU A 188 0.72 4.94 -20.64
CA LEU A 188 -0.69 5.09 -20.33
C LEU A 188 -1.27 6.46 -20.71
N GLY A 189 -0.45 7.37 -21.27
CA GLY A 189 -0.88 8.69 -21.77
C GLY A 189 -0.86 9.80 -20.73
N PHE A 190 -0.14 9.67 -19.64
CA PHE A 190 0.12 10.76 -18.71
C PHE A 190 1.07 11.79 -19.33
N PRO A 191 0.90 13.10 -19.06
CA PRO A 191 1.80 14.13 -19.57
C PRO A 191 3.22 13.97 -19.04
N ARG A 192 4.17 13.71 -19.93
CA ARG A 192 5.58 13.40 -19.58
C ARG A 192 6.27 14.52 -18.81
N ASP A 193 5.97 15.75 -19.16
CA ASP A 193 6.53 16.96 -18.56
C ASP A 193 6.12 17.19 -17.11
N LYS A 194 5.01 16.59 -16.68
CA LYS A 194 4.51 16.69 -15.31
C LYS A 194 5.04 15.58 -14.38
N ILE A 195 5.67 14.52 -14.91
CA ILE A 195 6.04 13.34 -14.11
C ILE A 195 7.44 13.51 -13.52
N GLN A 196 7.48 13.50 -12.19
CA GLN A 196 8.71 13.45 -11.39
C GLN A 196 8.82 12.11 -10.66
N VAL A 197 10.05 11.59 -10.58
CA VAL A 197 10.34 10.36 -9.83
C VAL A 197 10.85 10.74 -8.44
N SER A 198 10.22 10.17 -7.42
CA SER A 198 10.67 10.24 -6.03
C SER A 198 10.66 8.83 -5.47
N TYR A 199 11.84 8.25 -5.28
CA TYR A 199 11.97 6.90 -4.74
C TYR A 199 11.43 6.83 -3.31
N ASN A 200 10.76 5.72 -2.98
CA ASN A 200 10.46 5.41 -1.60
C ASN A 200 11.75 5.09 -0.84
N GLY A 201 11.70 5.19 0.48
CA GLY A 201 12.81 4.88 1.36
C GLY A 201 12.38 3.96 2.49
N VAL A 202 13.37 3.56 3.29
CA VAL A 202 13.19 2.88 4.57
C VAL A 202 13.93 3.68 5.64
N ASP A 203 13.45 3.65 6.88
CA ASP A 203 14.16 4.24 8.02
C ASP A 203 15.22 3.25 8.55
N PRO A 204 16.52 3.49 8.29
CA PRO A 204 17.57 2.57 8.70
C PRO A 204 17.82 2.55 10.21
N GLN A 205 17.26 3.50 10.96
CA GLN A 205 17.30 3.47 12.42
C GLN A 205 16.26 2.50 12.98
N LYS A 206 15.10 2.42 12.34
CA LYS A 206 14.06 1.44 12.70
C LYS A 206 14.43 0.02 12.26
N TYR A 207 14.77 -0.12 10.96
CA TYR A 207 15.17 -1.39 10.35
C TYR A 207 16.67 -1.60 10.50
N ASN A 208 17.08 -1.89 11.75
CA ASN A 208 18.47 -2.11 12.13
C ASN A 208 18.58 -3.42 12.92
N PRO A 209 19.40 -4.39 12.47
CA PRO A 209 19.55 -5.67 13.17
C PRO A 209 20.01 -5.52 14.63
N ALA A 210 20.74 -4.45 14.96
CA ALA A 210 21.17 -4.17 16.33
C ALA A 210 19.99 -3.88 17.29
N ASN A 211 18.81 -3.57 16.78
CA ASN A 211 17.60 -3.34 17.60
C ASN A 211 16.86 -4.63 17.96
N VAL A 212 17.28 -5.79 17.44
CA VAL A 212 16.59 -7.06 17.65
C VAL A 212 17.40 -7.99 18.52
N SER A 213 16.80 -8.42 19.62
CA SER A 213 17.48 -9.33 20.55
C SER A 213 17.56 -10.77 20.00
N ALA A 214 18.58 -11.53 20.46
CA ALA A 214 18.65 -12.97 20.16
C ALA A 214 17.40 -13.74 20.65
N ALA A 215 16.75 -13.27 21.72
CA ALA A 215 15.52 -13.84 22.23
C ALA A 215 14.35 -13.65 21.25
N ASP A 216 14.25 -12.47 20.61
CA ASP A 216 13.22 -12.22 19.60
C ASP A 216 13.43 -13.06 18.34
N ILE A 217 14.65 -13.18 17.87
CA ILE A 217 15.01 -14.07 16.76
C ILE A 217 14.58 -15.52 17.08
N LYS A 218 14.95 -16.00 18.24
CA LYS A 218 14.59 -17.37 18.70
C LYS A 218 13.06 -17.53 18.83
N ARG A 219 12.38 -16.52 19.36
CA ARG A 219 10.90 -16.50 19.47
C ARG A 219 10.25 -16.64 18.09
N VAL A 220 10.68 -15.87 17.11
CA VAL A 220 10.14 -15.95 15.73
C VAL A 220 10.42 -17.31 15.12
N ARG A 221 11.64 -17.83 15.19
CA ARG A 221 11.97 -19.16 14.65
C ARG A 221 11.17 -20.27 15.34
N SER A 222 11.06 -20.22 16.66
CA SER A 222 10.26 -21.19 17.44
C SER A 222 8.77 -21.17 17.10
N LYS A 223 8.20 -19.99 16.82
CA LYS A 223 6.79 -19.84 16.37
C LYS A 223 6.48 -20.70 15.15
N TYR A 224 7.46 -20.91 14.26
CA TYR A 224 7.31 -21.72 13.04
C TYR A 224 7.92 -23.11 13.16
N GLY A 225 8.45 -23.47 14.32
CA GLY A 225 9.12 -24.77 14.54
C GLY A 225 10.44 -24.89 13.77
N ILE A 226 11.17 -23.78 13.61
CA ILE A 226 12.44 -23.68 12.87
C ILE A 226 13.60 -23.71 13.87
N GLY A 227 14.45 -24.74 13.80
CA GLY A 227 15.66 -24.87 14.60
C GLY A 227 16.80 -23.97 14.10
N ASP A 228 17.86 -23.87 14.93
CA ASP A 228 19.01 -23.01 14.61
C ASP A 228 19.84 -23.52 13.40
N ASP A 229 19.75 -24.81 13.12
CA ASP A 229 20.40 -25.48 11.97
C ASP A 229 19.59 -25.40 10.66
N GLN A 230 18.37 -24.86 10.70
CA GLN A 230 17.50 -24.78 9.53
C GLN A 230 17.60 -23.43 8.85
N PHE A 231 17.53 -23.44 7.51
CA PHE A 231 17.62 -22.24 6.68
C PHE A 231 16.22 -21.63 6.48
N MET A 232 15.99 -20.43 7.00
CA MET A 232 14.69 -19.76 6.93
C MET A 232 14.58 -18.82 5.73
N VAL A 233 13.75 -19.18 4.76
CA VAL A 233 13.34 -18.34 3.64
C VAL A 233 12.08 -17.57 4.06
N LEU A 234 12.07 -16.25 3.92
CA LEU A 234 10.95 -15.40 4.30
C LEU A 234 10.30 -14.75 3.08
N PHE A 235 8.99 -14.86 2.98
CA PHE A 235 8.13 -13.96 2.21
C PHE A 235 7.28 -13.14 3.16
N LEU A 236 7.23 -11.82 2.97
CA LEU A 236 6.38 -10.92 3.73
C LEU A 236 5.67 -9.96 2.77
N GLY A 237 4.32 -9.95 2.77
CA GLY A 237 3.55 -9.09 1.89
C GLY A 237 2.11 -9.56 1.67
N ARG A 238 1.36 -8.82 0.86
CA ARG A 238 -0.01 -9.21 0.50
C ARG A 238 -0.05 -10.52 -0.29
N LEU A 239 -1.00 -11.38 0.03
CA LEU A 239 -1.17 -12.67 -0.65
C LEU A 239 -2.14 -12.52 -1.83
N VAL A 240 -1.66 -11.85 -2.88
CA VAL A 240 -2.38 -11.57 -4.13
C VAL A 240 -1.57 -12.04 -5.34
N GLY A 241 -2.22 -12.27 -6.48
CA GLY A 241 -1.61 -12.90 -7.65
C GLY A 241 -0.32 -12.24 -8.14
N VAL A 242 -0.27 -10.90 -8.15
CA VAL A 242 0.92 -10.17 -8.62
C VAL A 242 2.17 -10.36 -7.76
N LYS A 243 2.03 -10.88 -6.53
CA LYS A 243 3.17 -11.12 -5.62
C LYS A 243 3.88 -12.45 -5.85
N GLY A 244 3.33 -13.35 -6.67
CA GLY A 244 4.00 -14.57 -7.11
C GLY A 244 4.34 -15.59 -6.03
N VAL A 245 3.62 -15.58 -4.89
CA VAL A 245 3.88 -16.47 -3.73
C VAL A 245 3.73 -17.95 -4.12
N ASP A 246 2.80 -18.25 -5.00
CA ASP A 246 2.62 -19.58 -5.58
C ASP A 246 3.90 -20.08 -6.28
N LYS A 247 4.61 -19.20 -7.00
CA LYS A 247 5.87 -19.56 -7.67
C LYS A 247 6.98 -19.89 -6.67
N LEU A 248 7.00 -19.18 -5.54
CA LEU A 248 7.95 -19.47 -4.47
C LEU A 248 7.66 -20.84 -3.84
N ILE A 249 6.39 -21.18 -3.58
CA ILE A 249 6.01 -22.52 -3.10
C ILE A 249 6.41 -23.59 -4.15
N MET A 250 6.12 -23.34 -5.44
CA MET A 250 6.49 -24.26 -6.53
C MET A 250 8.00 -24.45 -6.68
N ALA A 251 8.80 -23.46 -6.28
CA ALA A 251 10.26 -23.58 -6.30
C ALA A 251 10.84 -24.40 -5.13
N MET A 252 10.09 -24.59 -4.05
CA MET A 252 10.58 -25.26 -2.84
C MET A 252 11.17 -26.67 -3.10
N PRO A 253 10.58 -27.56 -3.93
CA PRO A 253 11.20 -28.85 -4.22
C PRO A 253 12.62 -28.72 -4.80
N HIS A 254 12.86 -27.75 -5.68
CA HIS A 254 14.20 -27.50 -6.23
C HIS A 254 15.16 -26.93 -5.18
N ILE A 255 14.67 -26.03 -4.31
CA ILE A 255 15.46 -25.50 -3.19
C ILE A 255 15.88 -26.64 -2.26
N LEU A 256 14.95 -27.53 -1.90
CA LEU A 256 15.18 -28.65 -0.99
C LEU A 256 16.17 -29.69 -1.54
N THR A 257 16.34 -29.80 -2.86
CA THR A 257 17.41 -30.66 -3.43
C THR A 257 18.81 -30.12 -3.12
N LYS A 258 18.97 -28.84 -2.85
CA LYS A 258 20.26 -28.19 -2.57
C LYS A 258 20.41 -27.83 -1.09
N ILE A 259 19.32 -27.47 -0.42
CA ILE A 259 19.25 -27.05 0.97
C ILE A 259 18.13 -27.84 1.66
N PRO A 260 18.37 -29.11 2.04
CA PRO A 260 17.31 -30.00 2.59
C PRO A 260 16.68 -29.49 3.89
N ASN A 261 17.40 -28.67 4.63
CA ASN A 261 16.95 -28.05 5.88
C ASN A 261 16.26 -26.70 5.67
N ALA A 262 15.97 -26.27 4.42
CA ALA A 262 15.25 -25.03 4.14
C ALA A 262 13.79 -25.10 4.66
N ARG A 263 13.33 -23.96 5.19
CA ARG A 263 11.94 -23.74 5.63
C ARG A 263 11.46 -22.41 5.06
N LEU A 264 10.30 -22.43 4.41
CA LEU A 264 9.67 -21.23 3.87
C LEU A 264 8.60 -20.72 4.86
N VAL A 265 8.74 -19.48 5.26
CA VAL A 265 7.75 -18.76 6.08
C VAL A 265 7.08 -17.71 5.21
N ILE A 266 5.76 -17.78 5.11
CA ILE A 266 4.91 -16.85 4.36
C ILE A 266 4.05 -16.08 5.34
N VAL A 267 4.28 -14.76 5.38
CA VAL A 267 3.58 -13.84 6.30
C VAL A 267 2.76 -12.83 5.50
N GLY A 268 1.47 -12.73 5.81
CA GLY A 268 0.60 -11.72 5.24
C GLY A 268 -0.84 -12.16 5.03
N VAL A 269 -1.64 -11.22 4.55
CA VAL A 269 -3.08 -11.42 4.28
C VAL A 269 -3.38 -11.19 2.80
N GLY A 270 -4.46 -11.81 2.31
CA GLY A 270 -4.92 -11.64 0.93
C GLY A 270 -5.82 -12.77 0.46
N ASP A 271 -6.36 -12.63 -0.76
CA ASP A 271 -7.38 -13.55 -1.30
C ASP A 271 -6.83 -14.95 -1.66
N LEU A 272 -5.51 -15.12 -1.71
CA LEU A 272 -4.89 -16.39 -2.09
C LEU A 272 -4.59 -17.33 -0.92
N GLN A 273 -4.96 -17.01 0.32
CA GLN A 273 -4.63 -17.83 1.50
C GLN A 273 -5.02 -19.30 1.34
N GLU A 274 -6.28 -19.56 1.01
CA GLU A 274 -6.79 -20.92 0.83
C GLU A 274 -6.10 -21.64 -0.35
N TYR A 275 -5.93 -20.94 -1.45
CA TYR A 275 -5.23 -21.47 -2.63
C TYR A 275 -3.78 -21.89 -2.30
N LEU A 276 -3.03 -21.04 -1.58
CA LEU A 276 -1.64 -21.31 -1.21
C LEU A 276 -1.51 -22.48 -0.24
N MET A 277 -2.44 -22.62 0.71
CA MET A 277 -2.50 -23.79 1.59
C MET A 277 -2.77 -25.08 0.79
N ASN A 278 -3.75 -25.05 -0.12
CA ASN A 278 -4.07 -26.20 -0.96
C ASN A 278 -2.92 -26.57 -1.90
N LEU A 279 -2.23 -25.60 -2.49
CA LEU A 279 -1.04 -25.82 -3.28
C LEU A 279 0.06 -26.52 -2.47
N THR A 280 0.33 -26.04 -1.26
CA THR A 280 1.33 -26.61 -0.35
C THR A 280 1.02 -28.08 -0.03
N ARG A 281 -0.24 -28.41 0.30
CA ARG A 281 -0.68 -29.79 0.55
C ARG A 281 -0.54 -30.67 -0.70
N THR A 282 -0.98 -30.18 -1.85
CA THR A 282 -0.89 -30.92 -3.11
C THR A 282 0.55 -31.27 -3.46
N MET A 283 1.48 -30.37 -3.16
CA MET A 283 2.91 -30.57 -3.38
C MET A 283 3.61 -31.34 -2.24
N ARG A 284 2.88 -31.72 -1.16
CA ARG A 284 3.41 -32.42 0.03
C ARG A 284 4.51 -31.63 0.74
N LEU A 285 4.33 -30.30 0.83
CA LEU A 285 5.32 -29.38 1.41
C LEU A 285 4.94 -28.89 2.81
N ASP A 286 3.92 -29.48 3.48
CA ASP A 286 3.37 -29.01 4.77
C ASP A 286 4.41 -28.91 5.88
N GLN A 287 5.43 -29.77 5.86
CA GLN A 287 6.52 -29.71 6.83
C GLN A 287 7.55 -28.61 6.54
N TYR A 288 7.63 -28.14 5.29
CA TYR A 288 8.63 -27.17 4.83
C TYR A 288 8.09 -25.75 4.72
N VAL A 289 6.77 -25.56 4.54
CA VAL A 289 6.11 -24.26 4.34
C VAL A 289 5.24 -23.95 5.55
N LYS A 290 5.45 -22.77 6.14
CA LYS A 290 4.71 -22.27 7.29
C LYS A 290 4.02 -20.98 6.94
N PHE A 291 2.81 -20.77 7.46
CA PHE A 291 2.00 -19.58 7.17
C PHE A 291 1.71 -18.79 8.45
N CYS A 292 1.65 -17.46 8.29
CA CYS A 292 1.08 -16.52 9.24
C CYS A 292 0.14 -15.59 8.46
N PHE A 293 -1.16 -15.85 8.57
CA PHE A 293 -2.19 -15.10 7.82
C PHE A 293 -2.70 -13.90 8.62
N ASP A 294 -1.77 -13.21 9.29
CA ASP A 294 -2.07 -12.02 10.07
C ASP A 294 -1.38 -10.79 9.48
N PHE A 295 -1.99 -9.63 9.69
CA PHE A 295 -1.31 -8.37 9.53
C PHE A 295 -0.45 -8.14 10.78
N ILE A 296 0.87 -8.29 10.65
CA ILE A 296 1.79 -8.16 11.78
C ILE A 296 2.26 -6.71 11.96
N PRO A 297 2.42 -6.23 13.21
CA PRO A 297 2.97 -4.91 13.52
C PRO A 297 4.40 -4.70 12.99
N GLU A 298 4.86 -3.46 12.93
CA GLU A 298 6.19 -3.13 12.40
C GLU A 298 7.32 -3.81 13.18
N GLU A 299 7.23 -3.83 14.51
CA GLU A 299 8.22 -4.47 15.37
C GLU A 299 8.32 -5.98 15.10
N GLU A 300 7.18 -6.62 14.85
CA GLU A 300 7.13 -8.04 14.52
C GLU A 300 7.67 -8.32 13.11
N ARG A 301 7.47 -7.40 12.13
CA ARG A 301 8.10 -7.49 10.81
C ARG A 301 9.63 -7.40 10.92
N ILE A 302 10.13 -6.47 11.71
CA ILE A 302 11.57 -6.29 11.98
C ILE A 302 12.16 -7.58 12.57
N ALA A 303 11.47 -8.19 13.55
CA ALA A 303 11.89 -9.45 14.15
C ALA A 303 11.90 -10.61 13.14
N HIS A 304 10.93 -10.65 12.21
CA HIS A 304 10.90 -11.66 11.14
C HIS A 304 12.06 -11.48 10.16
N TYR A 305 12.38 -10.25 9.75
CA TYR A 305 13.57 -10.00 8.93
C TYR A 305 14.84 -10.41 9.67
N ALA A 306 14.98 -10.06 10.95
CA ALA A 306 16.15 -10.47 11.73
C ALA A 306 16.31 -12.00 11.81
N ALA A 307 15.18 -12.73 11.92
CA ALA A 307 15.16 -14.19 12.07
C ALA A 307 15.42 -14.96 10.77
N CYS A 308 15.16 -14.38 9.60
CA CYS A 308 15.35 -15.07 8.33
C CYS A 308 16.81 -15.07 7.88
N ASP A 309 17.17 -16.03 7.02
CA ASP A 309 18.45 -16.10 6.34
C ASP A 309 18.41 -15.41 4.98
N ILE A 310 17.25 -15.43 4.31
CA ILE A 310 17.01 -14.79 3.03
C ILE A 310 15.54 -14.33 2.93
N ALA A 311 15.31 -13.16 2.35
CA ALA A 311 13.98 -12.67 2.00
C ALA A 311 13.74 -12.78 0.48
N VAL A 312 12.56 -13.28 0.08
CA VAL A 312 12.23 -13.53 -1.34
C VAL A 312 10.91 -12.87 -1.69
N PHE A 313 10.92 -12.00 -2.71
CA PHE A 313 9.76 -11.26 -3.20
C PHE A 313 9.60 -11.47 -4.71
N PRO A 314 8.96 -12.58 -5.15
CA PRO A 314 8.92 -12.99 -6.56
C PRO A 314 7.78 -12.30 -7.32
N SER A 315 7.59 -11.01 -7.11
CA SER A 315 6.49 -10.24 -7.70
C SER A 315 6.56 -10.22 -9.22
N PHE A 316 5.41 -10.32 -9.90
CA PHE A 316 5.26 -10.10 -11.33
C PHE A 316 5.08 -8.61 -11.67
N TYR A 317 4.63 -7.84 -10.70
CA TYR A 317 4.54 -6.39 -10.77
C TYR A 317 4.89 -5.81 -9.40
N GLU A 318 5.93 -5.00 -9.36
CA GLU A 318 6.44 -4.34 -8.16
C GLU A 318 6.94 -2.94 -8.51
N PRO A 319 6.12 -1.91 -8.38
CA PRO A 319 6.50 -0.55 -8.75
C PRO A 319 7.76 -0.02 -8.05
N PHE A 320 8.00 -0.48 -6.82
CA PHE A 320 9.19 -0.11 -6.05
C PHE A 320 9.72 -1.22 -5.13
N GLY A 321 8.87 -1.77 -4.24
CA GLY A 321 9.27 -2.86 -3.34
C GLY A 321 9.89 -2.40 -2.02
N ILE A 322 9.17 -1.62 -1.21
CA ILE A 322 9.64 -1.18 0.13
C ILE A 322 10.10 -2.37 0.98
N VAL A 323 9.41 -3.51 0.92
CA VAL A 323 9.75 -4.72 1.68
C VAL A 323 11.16 -5.26 1.36
N ALA A 324 11.65 -5.05 0.13
CA ALA A 324 13.01 -5.40 -0.24
C ALA A 324 14.03 -4.49 0.46
N LEU A 325 13.75 -3.17 0.52
CA LEU A 325 14.59 -2.22 1.26
C LEU A 325 14.57 -2.50 2.77
N GLU A 326 13.40 -2.85 3.33
CA GLU A 326 13.29 -3.26 4.74
C GLU A 326 14.22 -4.43 5.04
N ALA A 327 14.18 -5.49 4.22
CA ALA A 327 15.04 -6.66 4.38
C ALA A 327 16.53 -6.31 4.19
N MET A 328 16.88 -5.50 3.18
CA MET A 328 18.26 -5.04 2.94
C MET A 328 18.78 -4.19 4.10
N SER A 329 17.95 -3.31 4.68
CA SER A 329 18.31 -2.52 5.86
C SER A 329 18.56 -3.40 7.09
N MET A 330 17.90 -4.55 7.16
CA MET A 330 18.13 -5.60 8.17
C MET A 330 19.31 -6.53 7.81
N GLU A 331 20.17 -6.12 6.86
CA GLU A 331 21.36 -6.86 6.39
C GLU A 331 21.04 -8.25 5.82
N LYS A 332 19.83 -8.45 5.26
CA LYS A 332 19.44 -9.73 4.68
C LYS A 332 19.68 -9.76 3.18
N THR A 333 20.14 -10.91 2.71
CA THR A 333 20.13 -11.19 1.28
C THR A 333 18.70 -11.18 0.75
N VAL A 334 18.48 -10.54 -0.40
CA VAL A 334 17.16 -10.39 -1.00
C VAL A 334 17.16 -10.97 -2.41
N VAL A 335 16.11 -11.74 -2.73
CA VAL A 335 15.79 -12.17 -4.09
C VAL A 335 14.49 -11.51 -4.49
N VAL A 336 14.50 -10.81 -5.62
CA VAL A 336 13.32 -10.10 -6.16
C VAL A 336 13.01 -10.55 -7.57
N GLY A 337 11.75 -10.46 -7.98
CA GLY A 337 11.36 -10.57 -9.38
C GLY A 337 11.93 -9.40 -10.19
N ALA A 338 12.38 -9.65 -11.42
CA ALA A 338 12.79 -8.57 -12.33
C ALA A 338 11.56 -7.88 -12.94
N ALA A 339 10.77 -7.21 -12.09
CA ALA A 339 9.46 -6.66 -12.43
C ALA A 339 9.27 -5.27 -11.80
N GLY A 340 9.64 -4.21 -12.53
CA GLY A 340 9.49 -2.82 -12.07
C GLY A 340 10.53 -1.87 -12.61
#